data_c2bb9c11b0945174351460c586cb624c
#
_entry.id   c2bb9c11b0945174351460c586cb624c
#
_cell.length_a   1.000
_cell.length_b   1.000
_cell.length_c   1.000
_cell.angle_alpha   90.00
_cell.angle_beta   90.00
_cell.angle_gamma   90.00
#
_symmetry.space_group_name_H-M   'P 1'
#
loop_
_entity.id
_entity.type
_entity.pdbx_description
1 polymer ?
#
loop_
_entity_poly.entity_id
_entity_poly.type
_entity_poly.pdbx_seq_one_letter_code
_entity_poly.pdbx_strand_id
1 'polypeptide(L)'
;MLKKDIQPRPAYLKWAYIGMMTIGFVDGGGFPLPWFTKYVMQMGVLGLAILFLLVTGDFRRLKTVGQFAVVFGLPFLMMVSLSMLYWALDFQQLNYMSRGCSTILYHVISLSAMCSAVYLFGRRSIDYTFYAMCAGNMGIVLMSIKTHGVGAFVTGLIAFAKSGGIDTNAAIKALEVHDLTFAFGLMLLFALCCERGKKRLIYAGLSGLFFFLGLKRIALIGLVGVFLMGEFIRRRKPKAQSVLIIIISIGAIVICFGYVYLFNEIVHALEIDTMGRDKLYAAFQEVYDFSPAFRGYGIGYVTRYISIMTEAGVGVFGTHSFGGMHNDIVTMYIELGFWGFAFWIWYSWNGRIVWCQKEFGMQTALLLLYETIYGFITYATDNTVFYCYINTVFMLLPIAMAIGEQEQGEEKGKHERKEPETSKERRVVAS
;
A
#
# COMPACT_ATOMS: atom_id res chain seq x y z
N MET A 1 -36.25 -17.35 -6.90
CA MET A 1 -35.39 -16.72 -5.89
C MET A 1 -35.66 -15.23 -5.87
N LEU A 2 -36.16 -14.73 -4.73
CA LEU A 2 -36.62 -13.36 -4.53
C LEU A 2 -35.52 -12.34 -4.86
N LYS A 3 -35.86 -11.33 -5.68
CA LYS A 3 -35.09 -10.09 -5.85
C LYS A 3 -34.91 -9.43 -4.47
N LYS A 4 -33.82 -9.71 -3.77
CA LYS A 4 -33.37 -8.82 -2.72
C LYS A 4 -32.64 -7.66 -3.43
N ASP A 5 -33.37 -6.57 -3.64
CA ASP A 5 -32.76 -5.30 -4.03
C ASP A 5 -31.60 -5.01 -3.07
N ILE A 6 -30.51 -4.48 -3.62
CA ILE A 6 -29.35 -4.06 -2.81
C ILE A 6 -29.87 -2.95 -1.90
N GLN A 7 -30.32 -3.32 -0.70
CA GLN A 7 -30.75 -2.31 0.28
C GLN A 7 -29.55 -1.39 0.57
N PRO A 8 -29.77 -0.08 0.51
CA PRO A 8 -28.70 0.87 0.83
C PRO A 8 -28.24 0.60 2.27
N ARG A 9 -26.91 0.47 2.42
CA ARG A 9 -26.34 0.27 3.76
C ARG A 9 -26.75 1.42 4.69
N PRO A 10 -27.06 1.16 5.95
CA PRO A 10 -27.45 2.20 6.89
C PRO A 10 -26.40 3.32 6.98
N ALA A 11 -26.84 4.58 6.98
CA ALA A 11 -25.96 5.73 6.97
C ALA A 11 -24.99 5.78 8.17
N TYR A 12 -25.39 5.24 9.31
CA TYR A 12 -24.56 5.19 10.51
C TYR A 12 -23.28 4.35 10.31
N LEU A 13 -23.36 3.25 9.54
CA LEU A 13 -22.17 2.43 9.23
C LEU A 13 -21.13 3.23 8.46
N LYS A 14 -21.57 4.03 7.48
CA LYS A 14 -20.71 4.92 6.71
C LYS A 14 -19.97 5.91 7.61
N TRP A 15 -20.72 6.59 8.49
CA TRP A 15 -20.14 7.62 9.34
C TRP A 15 -19.24 7.03 10.45
N ALA A 16 -19.63 5.87 11.00
CA ALA A 16 -18.77 5.13 11.94
C ALA A 16 -17.44 4.74 11.27
N TYR A 17 -17.49 4.21 10.04
CA TYR A 17 -16.29 3.87 9.27
C TYR A 17 -15.41 5.09 9.02
N ILE A 18 -15.99 6.18 8.46
CA ILE A 18 -15.25 7.41 8.18
C ILE A 18 -14.62 7.96 9.47
N GLY A 19 -15.37 8.01 10.57
CA GLY A 19 -14.88 8.49 11.87
C GLY A 19 -13.70 7.66 12.39
N MET A 20 -13.83 6.33 12.43
CA MET A 20 -12.74 5.44 12.85
C MET A 20 -11.50 5.61 11.97
N MET A 21 -11.65 5.61 10.65
CA MET A 21 -10.52 5.75 9.74
C MET A 21 -9.90 7.14 9.83
N THR A 22 -10.68 8.21 10.02
CA THR A 22 -10.14 9.56 10.25
C THR A 22 -9.25 9.60 11.50
N ILE A 23 -9.72 9.04 12.63
CA ILE A 23 -8.92 8.92 13.86
C ILE A 23 -7.65 8.09 13.60
N GLY A 24 -7.76 7.00 12.82
CA GLY A 24 -6.61 6.18 12.43
C GLY A 24 -5.58 6.95 11.60
N PHE A 25 -5.99 7.87 10.73
CA PHE A 25 -5.10 8.64 9.86
C PHE A 25 -4.45 9.87 10.51
N VAL A 26 -4.85 10.30 11.69
CA VAL A 26 -4.21 11.43 12.40
C VAL A 26 -3.00 11.01 13.24
N ASP A 27 -2.66 9.72 13.29
CA ASP A 27 -1.51 9.20 14.04
C ASP A 27 -0.19 9.84 13.57
N GLY A 28 0.63 10.25 14.53
CA GLY A 28 1.91 10.93 14.25
C GLY A 28 1.83 12.41 13.87
N GLY A 29 0.63 12.97 13.67
CA GLY A 29 0.41 14.38 13.29
C GLY A 29 0.37 15.37 14.46
N GLY A 30 1.08 15.13 15.56
CA GLY A 30 1.08 16.00 16.75
C GLY A 30 -0.14 15.80 17.67
N PHE A 31 -1.01 14.86 17.38
CA PHE A 31 -2.07 14.45 18.29
C PHE A 31 -1.53 13.53 19.38
N PRO A 32 -1.97 13.67 20.64
CA PRO A 32 -1.53 12.84 21.78
C PRO A 32 -2.22 11.47 21.76
N LEU A 33 -2.14 10.78 20.63
CA LEU A 33 -2.72 9.45 20.45
C LEU A 33 -1.62 8.39 20.58
N PRO A 34 -1.91 7.25 21.25
CA PRO A 34 -1.01 6.10 21.22
C PRO A 34 -0.74 5.62 19.79
N TRP A 35 0.49 5.24 19.50
CA TRP A 35 0.94 4.80 18.16
C TRP A 35 0.13 3.62 17.60
N PHE A 36 -0.50 2.81 18.43
CA PHE A 36 -1.34 1.68 18.03
C PHE A 36 -2.79 2.07 17.71
N THR A 37 -3.19 3.35 17.91
CA THR A 37 -4.58 3.82 17.69
C THR A 37 -5.10 3.46 16.31
N LYS A 38 -4.28 3.59 15.27
CA LYS A 38 -4.62 3.20 13.89
C LYS A 38 -5.07 1.75 13.77
N TYR A 39 -4.41 0.84 14.47
CA TYR A 39 -4.77 -0.59 14.44
C TYR A 39 -6.04 -0.88 15.25
N VAL A 40 -6.24 -0.19 16.36
CA VAL A 40 -7.51 -0.27 17.14
C VAL A 40 -8.69 0.20 16.29
N MET A 41 -8.55 1.30 15.56
CA MET A 41 -9.59 1.78 14.64
C MET A 41 -9.85 0.79 13.51
N GLN A 42 -8.83 0.18 12.95
CA GLN A 42 -8.95 -0.87 11.93
C GLN A 42 -9.65 -2.13 12.47
N MET A 43 -9.33 -2.54 13.70
CA MET A 43 -10.07 -3.62 14.37
C MET A 43 -11.55 -3.26 14.62
N GLY A 44 -11.84 -2.00 14.90
CA GLY A 44 -13.21 -1.49 14.96
C GLY A 44 -13.98 -1.68 13.64
N VAL A 45 -13.33 -1.44 12.48
CA VAL A 45 -13.90 -1.69 11.16
C VAL A 45 -14.21 -3.18 10.95
N LEU A 46 -13.30 -4.06 11.36
CA LEU A 46 -13.53 -5.51 11.33
C LEU A 46 -14.72 -5.90 12.22
N GLY A 47 -14.79 -5.36 13.44
CA GLY A 47 -15.91 -5.58 14.36
C GLY A 47 -17.25 -5.16 13.76
N LEU A 48 -17.31 -3.99 13.11
CA LEU A 48 -18.51 -3.53 12.41
C LEU A 48 -18.94 -4.49 11.29
N ALA A 49 -17.99 -5.01 10.52
CA ALA A 49 -18.29 -5.95 9.43
C ALA A 49 -18.82 -7.27 9.96
N ILE A 50 -18.21 -7.80 11.02
CA ILE A 50 -18.68 -9.04 11.68
C ILE A 50 -20.09 -8.83 12.24
N LEU A 51 -20.33 -7.76 12.98
CA LEU A 51 -21.65 -7.46 13.53
C LEU A 51 -22.69 -7.33 12.41
N PHE A 52 -22.36 -6.61 11.34
CA PHE A 52 -23.26 -6.48 10.19
C PHE A 52 -23.55 -7.83 9.53
N LEU A 53 -22.54 -8.69 9.36
CA LEU A 53 -22.70 -10.03 8.81
C LEU A 53 -23.64 -10.89 9.68
N LEU A 54 -23.43 -10.87 10.99
CA LEU A 54 -24.27 -11.64 11.94
C LEU A 54 -25.73 -11.19 11.94
N VAL A 55 -25.97 -9.87 11.82
CA VAL A 55 -27.32 -9.32 11.81
C VAL A 55 -28.05 -9.54 10.49
N THR A 56 -27.33 -9.44 9.37
CA THR A 56 -27.98 -9.45 8.03
C THR A 56 -27.87 -10.76 7.28
N GLY A 57 -26.88 -11.61 7.61
CA GLY A 57 -26.59 -12.83 6.86
C GLY A 57 -26.22 -12.56 5.38
N ASP A 58 -25.62 -11.41 5.06
CA ASP A 58 -25.28 -11.05 3.68
C ASP A 58 -23.92 -11.60 3.26
N PHE A 59 -23.88 -12.70 2.54
CA PHE A 59 -22.65 -13.38 2.08
C PHE A 59 -22.21 -12.99 0.65
N ARG A 60 -22.91 -12.07 -0.02
CA ARG A 60 -22.72 -11.82 -1.48
C ARG A 60 -21.29 -11.45 -1.87
N ARG A 61 -20.62 -10.58 -1.09
CA ARG A 61 -19.24 -10.13 -1.37
C ARG A 61 -18.16 -10.99 -0.70
N LEU A 62 -18.57 -11.88 0.20
CA LEU A 62 -17.63 -12.58 1.08
C LEU A 62 -16.67 -13.49 0.30
N LYS A 63 -17.16 -14.13 -0.80
CA LYS A 63 -16.32 -14.95 -1.66
C LYS A 63 -15.15 -14.16 -2.26
N THR A 64 -15.46 -13.03 -2.92
CA THR A 64 -14.45 -12.19 -3.56
C THR A 64 -13.47 -11.58 -2.56
N VAL A 65 -14.00 -11.03 -1.47
CA VAL A 65 -13.18 -10.49 -0.38
C VAL A 65 -12.28 -11.57 0.23
N GLY A 66 -12.80 -12.79 0.43
CA GLY A 66 -12.04 -13.95 0.91
C GLY A 66 -10.91 -14.36 -0.04
N GLN A 67 -11.16 -14.35 -1.36
CA GLN A 67 -10.12 -14.62 -2.37
C GLN A 67 -8.98 -13.60 -2.27
N PHE A 68 -9.29 -12.31 -2.14
CA PHE A 68 -8.28 -11.29 -1.95
C PHE A 68 -7.56 -11.40 -0.60
N ALA A 69 -8.28 -11.75 0.48
CA ALA A 69 -7.67 -11.99 1.78
C ALA A 69 -6.60 -13.09 1.71
N VAL A 70 -6.87 -14.18 0.98
CA VAL A 70 -5.89 -15.24 0.74
C VAL A 70 -4.71 -14.74 -0.09
N VAL A 71 -4.99 -14.08 -1.21
CA VAL A 71 -3.94 -13.64 -2.16
C VAL A 71 -3.03 -12.58 -1.54
N PHE A 72 -3.57 -11.61 -0.82
CA PHE A 72 -2.75 -10.61 -0.12
C PHE A 72 -2.15 -11.14 1.19
N GLY A 73 -2.77 -12.16 1.80
CA GLY A 73 -2.28 -12.80 3.01
C GLY A 73 -1.15 -13.81 2.79
N LEU A 74 -1.06 -14.39 1.59
CA LEU A 74 -0.07 -15.46 1.29
C LEU A 74 1.39 -15.02 1.52
N PRO A 75 1.84 -13.81 1.10
CA PRO A 75 3.19 -13.35 1.45
C PRO A 75 3.44 -13.27 2.96
N PHE A 76 2.47 -12.82 3.74
CA PHE A 76 2.58 -12.75 5.20
C PHE A 76 2.68 -14.14 5.83
N LEU A 77 1.88 -15.08 5.34
CA LEU A 77 1.96 -16.48 5.78
C LEU A 77 3.35 -17.06 5.47
N MET A 78 3.89 -16.84 4.29
CA MET A 78 5.23 -17.27 3.90
C MET A 78 6.29 -16.61 4.80
N MET A 79 6.21 -15.29 5.04
CA MET A 79 7.12 -14.58 5.92
C MET A 79 7.12 -15.16 7.34
N VAL A 80 5.94 -15.44 7.91
CA VAL A 80 5.82 -16.08 9.23
C VAL A 80 6.44 -17.45 9.22
N SER A 81 6.10 -18.30 8.23
CA SER A 81 6.57 -19.67 8.17
C SER A 81 8.09 -19.76 8.03
N LEU A 82 8.69 -18.94 7.16
CA LEU A 82 10.14 -18.88 7.02
C LEU A 82 10.81 -18.32 8.28
N SER A 83 10.27 -17.27 8.88
CA SER A 83 10.82 -16.69 10.10
C SER A 83 10.77 -17.69 11.25
N MET A 84 9.66 -18.41 11.42
CA MET A 84 9.56 -19.47 12.44
C MET A 84 10.57 -20.58 12.20
N LEU A 85 10.77 -21.00 10.94
CA LEU A 85 11.78 -22.00 10.58
C LEU A 85 13.19 -21.52 10.95
N TYR A 86 13.55 -20.28 10.60
CA TYR A 86 14.87 -19.73 10.89
C TYR A 86 15.12 -19.59 12.39
N TRP A 87 14.12 -19.12 13.14
CA TRP A 87 14.22 -19.00 14.59
C TRP A 87 14.28 -20.38 15.30
N ALA A 88 13.63 -21.40 14.74
CA ALA A 88 13.75 -22.75 15.26
C ALA A 88 15.12 -23.40 15.00
N LEU A 89 15.78 -23.01 13.91
CA LEU A 89 17.13 -23.50 13.56
C LEU A 89 18.25 -22.75 14.30
N ASP A 90 17.98 -21.53 14.75
CA ASP A 90 18.93 -20.68 15.45
C ASP A 90 18.29 -19.99 16.66
N PHE A 91 18.48 -20.59 17.85
CA PHE A 91 17.91 -20.08 19.11
C PHE A 91 18.39 -18.67 19.49
N GLN A 92 19.53 -18.22 18.98
CA GLN A 92 20.04 -16.88 19.26
C GLN A 92 19.16 -15.77 18.67
N GLN A 93 18.35 -16.11 17.68
CA GLN A 93 17.46 -15.16 16.99
C GLN A 93 16.08 -15.03 17.63
N LEU A 94 15.75 -15.73 18.68
CA LEU A 94 14.47 -15.61 19.39
C LEU A 94 14.17 -14.16 19.86
N ASN A 95 15.21 -13.36 20.11
CA ASN A 95 15.06 -11.95 20.47
C ASN A 95 14.35 -11.09 19.40
N TYR A 96 14.33 -11.54 18.16
CA TYR A 96 13.69 -10.82 17.04
C TYR A 96 12.24 -11.26 16.83
N MET A 97 11.85 -12.39 17.36
CA MET A 97 10.55 -13.04 17.13
C MET A 97 9.37 -12.13 17.47
N SER A 98 9.38 -11.47 18.63
CA SER A 98 8.27 -10.61 19.06
C SER A 98 8.07 -9.42 18.10
N ARG A 99 9.16 -8.85 17.60
CA ARG A 99 9.13 -7.74 16.62
C ARG A 99 8.57 -8.21 15.29
N GLY A 100 9.07 -9.33 14.77
CA GLY A 100 8.58 -9.90 13.52
C GLY A 100 7.10 -10.28 13.59
N CYS A 101 6.68 -10.97 14.64
CA CYS A 101 5.28 -11.33 14.85
C CYS A 101 4.36 -10.12 14.94
N SER A 102 4.74 -9.08 15.68
CA SER A 102 3.94 -7.85 15.79
C SER A 102 3.82 -7.13 14.45
N THR A 103 4.91 -7.04 13.68
CA THR A 103 4.91 -6.42 12.36
C THR A 103 3.92 -7.12 11.43
N ILE A 104 3.95 -8.43 11.36
CA ILE A 104 3.04 -9.21 10.51
C ILE A 104 1.59 -9.10 11.01
N LEU A 105 1.37 -9.16 12.33
CA LEU A 105 0.04 -9.00 12.92
C LEU A 105 -0.61 -7.66 12.50
N TYR A 106 0.13 -6.56 12.53
CA TYR A 106 -0.39 -5.26 12.10
C TYR A 106 -0.81 -5.25 10.62
N HIS A 107 -0.09 -5.97 9.76
CA HIS A 107 -0.48 -6.11 8.34
C HIS A 107 -1.73 -6.96 8.15
N VAL A 108 -1.87 -8.04 8.92
CA VAL A 108 -3.07 -8.87 8.92
C VAL A 108 -4.28 -8.06 9.41
N ILE A 109 -4.12 -7.20 10.41
CA ILE A 109 -5.16 -6.27 10.87
C ILE A 109 -5.56 -5.32 9.74
N SER A 110 -4.58 -4.68 9.06
CA SER A 110 -4.86 -3.77 7.95
C SER A 110 -5.56 -4.48 6.79
N LEU A 111 -5.12 -5.68 6.40
CA LEU A 111 -5.77 -6.49 5.37
C LEU A 111 -7.22 -6.83 5.76
N SER A 112 -7.42 -7.30 6.98
CA SER A 112 -8.76 -7.66 7.49
C SER A 112 -9.70 -6.46 7.52
N ALA A 113 -9.19 -5.28 7.92
CA ALA A 113 -9.96 -4.04 7.93
C ALA A 113 -10.37 -3.60 6.51
N MET A 114 -9.47 -3.70 5.52
CA MET A 114 -9.78 -3.32 4.14
C MET A 114 -10.71 -4.31 3.47
N CYS A 115 -10.53 -5.60 3.70
CA CYS A 115 -11.51 -6.62 3.32
C CYS A 115 -12.89 -6.31 3.90
N SER A 116 -12.96 -5.93 5.18
CA SER A 116 -14.19 -5.56 5.88
C SER A 116 -14.83 -4.30 5.31
N ALA A 117 -14.04 -3.26 5.01
CA ALA A 117 -14.53 -2.04 4.39
C ALA A 117 -15.15 -2.31 3.01
N VAL A 118 -14.48 -3.12 2.18
CA VAL A 118 -15.01 -3.50 0.86
C VAL A 118 -16.22 -4.43 0.98
N TYR A 119 -16.24 -5.35 1.94
CA TYR A 119 -17.43 -6.15 2.24
C TYR A 119 -18.64 -5.27 2.57
N LEU A 120 -18.47 -4.28 3.44
CA LEU A 120 -19.52 -3.36 3.83
C LEU A 120 -19.99 -2.46 2.68
N PHE A 121 -19.06 -1.83 1.95
CA PHE A 121 -19.39 -0.70 1.07
C PHE A 121 -19.09 -0.94 -0.41
N GLY A 122 -18.49 -2.08 -0.80
CA GLY A 122 -18.08 -2.36 -2.17
C GLY A 122 -17.14 -1.29 -2.70
N ARG A 123 -17.31 -0.88 -3.96
CA ARG A 123 -16.49 0.17 -4.58
C ARG A 123 -16.54 1.52 -3.82
N ARG A 124 -17.63 1.83 -3.11
CA ARG A 124 -17.74 3.07 -2.32
C ARG A 124 -16.79 3.13 -1.12
N SER A 125 -16.19 2.02 -0.72
CA SER A 125 -15.15 2.00 0.31
C SER A 125 -13.97 2.90 -0.06
N ILE A 126 -13.63 3.03 -1.35
CA ILE A 126 -12.59 3.96 -1.83
C ILE A 126 -12.97 5.40 -1.47
N ASP A 127 -14.23 5.81 -1.76
CA ASP A 127 -14.70 7.16 -1.49
C ASP A 127 -14.62 7.49 0.00
N TYR A 128 -15.08 6.57 0.85
CA TYR A 128 -15.13 6.79 2.29
C TYR A 128 -13.73 6.79 2.92
N THR A 129 -12.82 5.94 2.46
CA THR A 129 -11.42 5.97 2.88
C THR A 129 -10.75 7.26 2.44
N PHE A 130 -10.98 7.70 1.21
CA PHE A 130 -10.45 8.97 0.71
C PHE A 130 -10.92 10.17 1.54
N TYR A 131 -12.20 10.23 1.89
CA TYR A 131 -12.73 11.28 2.77
C TYR A 131 -12.09 11.23 4.17
N ALA A 132 -11.90 10.03 4.72
CA ALA A 132 -11.23 9.86 6.01
C ALA A 132 -9.75 10.29 5.96
N MET A 133 -9.02 9.95 4.89
CA MET A 133 -7.65 10.41 4.67
C MET A 133 -7.55 11.93 4.58
N CYS A 134 -8.42 12.56 3.78
CA CYS A 134 -8.46 14.01 3.65
C CYS A 134 -8.81 14.69 4.98
N ALA A 135 -9.79 14.17 5.72
CA ALA A 135 -10.17 14.70 7.04
C ALA A 135 -9.05 14.53 8.06
N GLY A 136 -8.39 13.37 8.10
CA GLY A 136 -7.24 13.11 8.97
C GLY A 136 -6.07 14.06 8.68
N ASN A 137 -5.68 14.18 7.42
CA ASN A 137 -4.58 15.09 7.04
C ASN A 137 -4.92 16.57 7.28
N MET A 138 -6.17 16.98 7.02
CA MET A 138 -6.63 18.32 7.38
C MET A 138 -6.57 18.55 8.90
N GLY A 139 -6.92 17.54 9.70
CA GLY A 139 -6.75 17.58 11.16
C GLY A 139 -5.31 17.85 11.57
N ILE A 140 -4.34 17.18 10.93
CA ILE A 140 -2.90 17.39 11.16
C ILE A 140 -2.49 18.82 10.82
N VAL A 141 -2.93 19.35 9.67
CA VAL A 141 -2.69 20.76 9.26
C VAL A 141 -3.23 21.73 10.29
N LEU A 142 -4.49 21.56 10.71
CA LEU A 142 -5.14 22.45 11.69
C LEU A 142 -4.48 22.37 13.05
N MET A 143 -4.03 21.18 13.47
CA MET A 143 -3.30 21.00 14.74
C MET A 143 -1.94 21.69 14.70
N SER A 144 -1.22 21.59 13.60
CA SER A 144 0.05 22.29 13.41
C SER A 144 -0.12 23.81 13.43
N ILE A 145 -1.14 24.34 12.74
CA ILE A 145 -1.47 25.79 12.76
C ILE A 145 -1.84 26.22 14.17
N LYS A 146 -2.63 25.44 14.89
CA LYS A 146 -3.00 25.73 16.28
C LYS A 146 -1.79 25.82 17.20
N THR A 147 -0.83 24.91 17.03
CA THR A 147 0.35 24.79 17.90
C THR A 147 1.40 25.84 17.62
N HIS A 148 1.65 26.16 16.34
CA HIS A 148 2.77 27.02 15.93
C HIS A 148 2.33 28.38 15.39
N GLY A 149 1.06 28.58 15.12
CA GLY A 149 0.50 29.78 14.51
C GLY A 149 0.55 29.78 12.98
N VAL A 150 -0.37 30.50 12.37
CA VAL A 150 -0.52 30.62 10.90
C VAL A 150 0.75 31.16 10.24
N GLY A 151 1.38 32.18 10.84
CA GLY A 151 2.60 32.79 10.28
C GLY A 151 3.75 31.80 10.17
N ALA A 152 4.05 31.05 11.25
CA ALA A 152 5.10 30.03 11.25
C ALA A 152 4.81 28.87 10.28
N PHE A 153 3.55 28.49 10.15
CA PHE A 153 3.12 27.45 9.19
C PHE A 153 3.34 27.92 7.75
N VAL A 154 2.91 29.12 7.38
CA VAL A 154 3.05 29.65 6.01
C VAL A 154 4.51 29.88 5.67
N THR A 155 5.30 30.51 6.57
CA THR A 155 6.74 30.71 6.34
C THR A 155 7.48 29.38 6.24
N GLY A 156 7.11 28.37 7.02
CA GLY A 156 7.62 27.02 6.91
C GLY A 156 7.35 26.38 5.55
N LEU A 157 6.13 26.47 5.05
CA LEU A 157 5.77 25.95 3.72
C LEU A 157 6.57 26.65 2.60
N ILE A 158 6.76 27.97 2.69
CA ILE A 158 7.54 28.71 1.70
C ILE A 158 9.01 28.30 1.74
N ALA A 159 9.62 28.17 2.92
CA ALA A 159 11.00 27.70 3.07
C ALA A 159 11.18 26.29 2.52
N PHE A 160 10.26 25.40 2.88
CA PHE A 160 10.23 24.03 2.40
C PHE A 160 10.12 23.92 0.87
N ALA A 161 9.20 24.71 0.27
CA ALA A 161 9.08 24.75 -1.19
C ALA A 161 10.33 25.31 -1.87
N LYS A 162 10.96 26.35 -1.32
CA LYS A 162 12.20 26.97 -1.86
C LYS A 162 13.40 26.02 -1.77
N SER A 163 13.51 25.25 -0.69
CA SER A 163 14.60 24.29 -0.50
C SER A 163 14.41 22.97 -1.25
N GLY A 164 13.30 22.84 -1.99
CA GLY A 164 12.93 21.57 -2.64
C GLY A 164 12.64 20.43 -1.64
N GLY A 165 12.12 20.79 -0.44
CA GLY A 165 11.73 19.81 0.56
C GLY A 165 12.83 19.41 1.56
N ILE A 166 13.92 20.19 1.65
CA ILE A 166 15.03 19.93 2.59
C ILE A 166 14.80 20.66 3.91
N ASP A 167 14.44 21.94 3.87
CA ASP A 167 14.28 22.76 5.08
C ASP A 167 12.89 22.59 5.68
N THR A 168 12.78 21.75 6.71
CA THR A 168 11.57 21.59 7.51
C THR A 168 11.72 22.31 8.83
N ASN A 169 10.79 23.19 9.16
CA ASN A 169 10.68 23.74 10.52
C ASN A 169 9.66 22.94 11.36
N ALA A 170 9.62 23.20 12.65
CA ALA A 170 8.72 22.49 13.57
C ALA A 170 7.24 22.57 13.15
N ALA A 171 6.82 23.69 12.53
CA ALA A 171 5.42 23.91 12.15
C ALA A 171 4.97 23.02 10.98
N ILE A 172 5.89 22.64 10.08
CA ILE A 172 5.55 21.76 8.94
C ILE A 172 6.04 20.34 9.12
N LYS A 173 6.90 20.08 10.10
CA LYS A 173 7.42 18.73 10.39
C LYS A 173 6.29 17.71 10.66
N ALA A 174 5.18 18.16 11.26
CA ALA A 174 4.00 17.33 11.45
C ALA A 174 3.33 16.87 10.13
N LEU A 175 3.53 17.62 9.02
CA LEU A 175 3.04 17.25 7.69
C LEU A 175 3.88 16.15 7.03
N GLU A 176 5.08 15.93 7.53
CA GLU A 176 5.92 14.80 7.12
C GLU A 176 5.41 13.47 7.66
N VAL A 177 4.11 13.24 7.63
CA VAL A 177 3.57 11.89 7.85
C VAL A 177 3.87 11.09 6.59
N HIS A 178 5.09 10.55 6.54
CA HIS A 178 5.64 9.83 5.39
C HIS A 178 4.67 8.80 4.83
N ASP A 179 4.10 7.97 5.71
CA ASP A 179 3.16 6.89 5.36
C ASP A 179 1.91 7.44 4.65
N LEU A 180 1.30 8.52 5.17
CA LEU A 180 0.10 9.12 4.59
C LEU A 180 0.39 9.79 3.23
N THR A 181 1.58 10.39 3.06
CA THR A 181 2.02 10.97 1.79
C THR A 181 2.09 9.91 0.69
N PHE A 182 2.71 8.76 0.98
CA PHE A 182 2.77 7.65 0.03
C PHE A 182 1.37 7.10 -0.30
N ALA A 183 0.48 7.03 0.69
CA ALA A 183 -0.91 6.63 0.49
C ALA A 183 -1.67 7.59 -0.43
N PHE A 184 -1.47 8.92 -0.29
CA PHE A 184 -2.03 9.90 -1.25
C PHE A 184 -1.44 9.74 -2.66
N GLY A 185 -0.18 9.31 -2.79
CA GLY A 185 0.41 8.96 -4.08
C GLY A 185 -0.35 7.83 -4.79
N LEU A 186 -0.72 6.76 -4.06
CA LEU A 186 -1.56 5.67 -4.59
C LEU A 186 -2.96 6.16 -4.98
N MET A 187 -3.59 7.00 -4.16
CA MET A 187 -4.89 7.58 -4.48
C MET A 187 -4.83 8.49 -5.71
N LEU A 188 -3.72 9.21 -5.90
CA LEU A 188 -3.50 10.04 -7.08
C LEU A 188 -3.32 9.17 -8.34
N LEU A 189 -2.57 8.08 -8.27
CA LEU A 189 -2.45 7.10 -9.36
C LEU A 189 -3.82 6.51 -9.72
N PHE A 190 -4.58 6.08 -8.73
CA PHE A 190 -5.93 5.58 -8.93
C PHE A 190 -6.83 6.62 -9.62
N ALA A 191 -6.81 7.87 -9.17
CA ALA A 191 -7.58 8.95 -9.77
C ALA A 191 -7.19 9.19 -11.23
N LEU A 192 -5.89 9.22 -11.54
CA LEU A 192 -5.39 9.50 -12.88
C LEU A 192 -5.64 8.34 -13.86
N CYS A 193 -5.51 7.10 -13.40
CA CYS A 193 -5.56 5.91 -14.25
C CYS A 193 -6.95 5.26 -14.33
N CYS A 194 -7.74 5.31 -13.24
CA CYS A 194 -8.97 4.51 -13.12
C CYS A 194 -10.25 5.35 -13.03
N GLU A 195 -10.20 6.60 -12.57
CA GLU A 195 -11.39 7.44 -12.44
C GLU A 195 -11.64 8.34 -13.66
N ARG A 196 -12.88 8.81 -13.82
CA ARG A 196 -13.31 9.68 -14.94
C ARG A 196 -14.18 10.83 -14.45
N GLY A 197 -14.31 11.86 -15.29
CA GLY A 197 -15.21 12.99 -15.06
C GLY A 197 -14.83 13.83 -13.84
N LYS A 198 -15.82 14.45 -13.20
CA LYS A 198 -15.63 15.36 -12.04
C LYS A 198 -14.95 14.66 -10.85
N LYS A 199 -15.25 13.37 -10.63
CA LYS A 199 -14.66 12.60 -9.54
C LYS A 199 -13.14 12.49 -9.68
N ARG A 200 -12.65 12.26 -10.92
CA ARG A 200 -11.21 12.25 -11.22
C ARG A 200 -10.54 13.56 -10.81
N LEU A 201 -11.15 14.70 -11.15
CA LEU A 201 -10.59 16.02 -10.83
C LEU A 201 -10.52 16.27 -9.32
N ILE A 202 -11.58 15.93 -8.58
CA ILE A 202 -11.62 16.09 -7.12
C ILE A 202 -10.56 15.19 -6.45
N TYR A 203 -10.50 13.94 -6.84
CA TYR A 203 -9.53 12.98 -6.26
C TYR A 203 -8.10 13.37 -6.61
N ALA A 204 -7.82 13.68 -7.88
CA ALA A 204 -6.50 14.10 -8.30
C ALA A 204 -6.07 15.42 -7.65
N GLY A 205 -6.98 16.41 -7.56
CA GLY A 205 -6.70 17.69 -6.95
C GLY A 205 -6.37 17.59 -5.45
N LEU A 206 -7.23 16.92 -4.68
CA LEU A 206 -7.01 16.77 -3.23
C LEU A 206 -5.86 15.83 -2.91
N SER A 207 -5.75 14.67 -3.60
CA SER A 207 -4.62 13.78 -3.42
C SER A 207 -3.31 14.45 -3.79
N GLY A 208 -3.28 15.20 -4.91
CA GLY A 208 -2.12 15.96 -5.33
C GLY A 208 -1.74 17.02 -4.31
N LEU A 209 -2.69 17.78 -3.79
CA LEU A 209 -2.44 18.79 -2.75
C LEU A 209 -1.75 18.16 -1.53
N PHE A 210 -2.34 17.11 -0.95
CA PHE A 210 -1.79 16.48 0.26
C PHE A 210 -0.48 15.71 -0.02
N PHE A 211 -0.35 15.10 -1.18
CA PHE A 211 0.89 14.48 -1.64
C PHE A 211 2.04 15.50 -1.74
N PHE A 212 1.78 16.67 -2.35
CA PHE A 212 2.78 17.72 -2.47
C PHE A 212 3.12 18.40 -1.14
N LEU A 213 2.19 18.47 -0.19
CA LEU A 213 2.48 18.96 1.16
C LEU A 213 3.47 18.08 1.93
N GLY A 214 3.50 16.76 1.66
CA GLY A 214 4.45 15.85 2.27
C GLY A 214 5.80 15.72 1.55
N LEU A 215 5.95 16.28 0.34
CA LEU A 215 7.13 16.38 -0.56
C LEU A 215 8.16 15.23 -0.45
N LYS A 216 7.73 14.02 -0.79
CA LYS A 216 8.64 12.88 -0.95
C LYS A 216 9.12 12.78 -2.41
N ARG A 217 10.38 13.20 -2.67
CA ARG A 217 10.93 13.25 -4.05
C ARG A 217 10.86 11.90 -4.75
N ILE A 218 11.21 10.81 -4.05
CA ILE A 218 11.16 9.46 -4.63
C ILE A 218 9.72 9.04 -4.99
N ALA A 219 8.75 9.41 -4.15
CA ALA A 219 7.35 9.14 -4.43
C ALA A 219 6.87 9.90 -5.67
N LEU A 220 7.35 11.14 -5.89
CA LEU A 220 7.06 11.91 -7.09
C LEU A 220 7.66 11.28 -8.35
N ILE A 221 8.91 10.84 -8.29
CA ILE A 221 9.56 10.09 -9.40
C ILE A 221 8.77 8.83 -9.72
N GLY A 222 8.41 8.06 -8.67
CA GLY A 222 7.58 6.87 -8.79
C GLY A 222 6.22 7.17 -9.44
N LEU A 223 5.54 8.21 -8.97
CA LEU A 223 4.24 8.63 -9.51
C LEU A 223 4.30 8.97 -11.00
N VAL A 224 5.26 9.81 -11.40
CA VAL A 224 5.44 10.23 -12.81
C VAL A 224 5.82 9.04 -13.68
N GLY A 225 6.77 8.21 -13.25
CA GLY A 225 7.19 7.03 -13.97
C GLY A 225 6.05 6.04 -14.21
N VAL A 226 5.29 5.75 -13.14
CA VAL A 226 4.13 4.84 -13.22
C VAL A 226 3.03 5.42 -14.09
N PHE A 227 2.76 6.73 -14.00
CA PHE A 227 1.74 7.38 -14.84
C PHE A 227 2.10 7.31 -16.32
N LEU A 228 3.33 7.65 -16.70
CA LEU A 228 3.79 7.57 -18.10
C LEU A 228 3.73 6.15 -18.65
N MET A 229 4.20 5.18 -17.87
CA MET A 229 4.14 3.77 -18.24
C MET A 229 2.69 3.28 -18.32
N GLY A 230 1.84 3.68 -17.38
CA GLY A 230 0.42 3.35 -17.36
C GLY A 230 -0.29 3.85 -18.62
N GLU A 231 -0.04 5.10 -19.03
CA GLU A 231 -0.58 5.66 -20.26
C GLU A 231 -0.07 4.91 -21.51
N PHE A 232 1.21 4.51 -21.53
CA PHE A 232 1.77 3.70 -22.61
C PHE A 232 1.06 2.35 -22.71
N ILE A 233 0.88 1.63 -21.61
CA ILE A 233 0.24 0.31 -21.58
C ILE A 233 -1.25 0.43 -21.97
N ARG A 234 -1.97 1.39 -21.40
CA ARG A 234 -3.41 1.58 -21.58
C ARG A 234 -3.79 1.81 -23.05
N ARG A 235 -2.90 2.43 -23.85
CA ARG A 235 -3.12 2.67 -25.28
C ARG A 235 -2.93 1.43 -26.15
N ARG A 236 -2.49 0.30 -25.59
CA ARG A 236 -2.25 -0.93 -26.32
C ARG A 236 -3.50 -1.83 -26.35
N LYS A 237 -3.57 -2.72 -27.33
CA LYS A 237 -4.62 -3.74 -27.41
C LYS A 237 -4.51 -4.72 -26.22
N PRO A 238 -5.61 -5.33 -25.75
CA PRO A 238 -5.61 -6.20 -24.55
C PRO A 238 -4.55 -7.32 -24.58
N LYS A 239 -4.33 -7.96 -25.73
CA LYS A 239 -3.27 -8.98 -25.87
C LYS A 239 -1.86 -8.38 -25.62
N ALA A 240 -1.60 -7.19 -26.16
CA ALA A 240 -0.31 -6.52 -25.95
C ALA A 240 -0.15 -6.05 -24.50
N GLN A 241 -1.23 -5.65 -23.83
CA GLN A 241 -1.20 -5.32 -22.40
C GLN A 241 -0.78 -6.53 -21.55
N SER A 242 -1.33 -7.72 -21.82
CA SER A 242 -0.94 -8.95 -21.12
C SER A 242 0.53 -9.30 -21.32
N VAL A 243 1.04 -9.16 -22.55
CA VAL A 243 2.46 -9.40 -22.85
C VAL A 243 3.35 -8.37 -22.12
N LEU A 244 2.95 -7.10 -22.12
CA LEU A 244 3.70 -6.04 -21.42
C LEU A 244 3.73 -6.27 -19.89
N ILE A 245 2.63 -6.72 -19.28
CA ILE A 245 2.62 -7.11 -17.86
C ILE A 245 3.69 -8.16 -17.57
N ILE A 246 3.78 -9.20 -18.41
CA ILE A 246 4.78 -10.28 -18.23
C ILE A 246 6.21 -9.73 -18.40
N ILE A 247 6.45 -8.93 -19.45
CA ILE A 247 7.78 -8.35 -19.71
C ILE A 247 8.22 -7.44 -18.53
N ILE A 248 7.32 -6.57 -18.08
CA ILE A 248 7.59 -5.68 -16.95
C ILE A 248 7.85 -6.49 -15.67
N SER A 249 7.05 -7.55 -15.42
CA SER A 249 7.23 -8.42 -14.26
C SER A 249 8.59 -9.11 -14.28
N ILE A 250 8.99 -9.68 -15.41
CA ILE A 250 10.31 -10.33 -15.57
C ILE A 250 11.44 -9.29 -15.39
N GLY A 251 11.32 -8.15 -16.06
CA GLY A 251 12.31 -7.06 -15.94
C GLY A 251 12.46 -6.58 -14.49
N ALA A 252 11.34 -6.40 -13.78
CA ALA A 252 11.35 -5.99 -12.38
C ALA A 252 11.98 -7.04 -11.46
N ILE A 253 11.74 -8.33 -11.69
CA ILE A 253 12.39 -9.42 -10.93
C ILE A 253 13.90 -9.33 -11.12
N VAL A 254 14.38 -9.23 -12.37
CA VAL A 254 15.82 -9.10 -12.67
C VAL A 254 16.41 -7.85 -12.01
N ILE A 255 15.71 -6.71 -12.10
CA ILE A 255 16.14 -5.45 -11.48
C ILE A 255 16.23 -5.59 -9.96
N CYS A 256 15.25 -6.22 -9.29
CA CYS A 256 15.30 -6.37 -7.83
C CYS A 256 16.47 -7.25 -7.38
N PHE A 257 16.75 -8.34 -8.08
CA PHE A 257 17.94 -9.17 -7.78
C PHE A 257 19.25 -8.43 -8.07
N GLY A 258 19.33 -7.76 -9.23
CA GLY A 258 20.49 -6.94 -9.59
C GLY A 258 20.69 -5.79 -8.59
N TYR A 259 19.61 -5.19 -8.11
CA TYR A 259 19.67 -4.13 -7.10
C TYR A 259 20.28 -4.63 -5.78
N VAL A 260 19.87 -5.80 -5.27
CA VAL A 260 20.47 -6.36 -4.05
C VAL A 260 21.94 -6.72 -4.26
N TYR A 261 22.28 -7.28 -5.43
CA TYR A 261 23.66 -7.67 -5.77
C TYR A 261 24.61 -6.48 -5.94
N LEU A 262 24.15 -5.43 -6.66
CA LEU A 262 24.94 -4.25 -7.01
C LEU A 262 24.68 -3.04 -6.10
N PHE A 263 24.00 -3.25 -4.97
CA PHE A 263 23.47 -2.14 -4.17
C PHE A 263 24.55 -1.12 -3.79
N ASN A 264 25.70 -1.58 -3.34
CA ASN A 264 26.78 -0.69 -2.88
C ASN A 264 27.49 0.00 -4.04
N GLU A 265 27.74 -0.71 -5.13
CA GLU A 265 28.30 -0.14 -6.35
C GLU A 265 27.36 0.95 -6.92
N ILE A 266 26.05 0.73 -6.87
CA ILE A 266 25.06 1.73 -7.30
C ILE A 266 25.11 2.97 -6.41
N VAL A 267 25.17 2.81 -5.09
CA VAL A 267 25.24 3.94 -4.15
C VAL A 267 26.51 4.75 -4.37
N HIS A 268 27.65 4.09 -4.54
CA HIS A 268 28.93 4.75 -4.80
C HIS A 268 29.01 5.38 -6.19
N ALA A 269 28.59 4.68 -7.24
CA ALA A 269 28.67 5.15 -8.62
C ALA A 269 27.77 6.35 -8.93
N LEU A 270 26.63 6.45 -8.25
CA LEU A 270 25.66 7.53 -8.46
C LEU A 270 25.85 8.71 -7.50
N GLU A 271 26.89 8.68 -6.63
CA GLU A 271 27.13 9.70 -5.60
C GLU A 271 25.84 10.09 -4.87
N ILE A 272 24.98 9.10 -4.59
CA ILE A 272 23.69 9.34 -3.98
C ILE A 272 23.92 9.92 -2.58
N ASP A 273 23.40 11.14 -2.34
CA ASP A 273 23.33 11.69 -0.99
C ASP A 273 22.42 10.81 -0.13
N THR A 274 23.05 9.93 0.63
CA THR A 274 22.39 8.95 1.48
C THR A 274 21.98 9.54 2.83
N MET A 275 22.25 10.84 3.09
CA MET A 275 22.08 11.47 4.40
C MET A 275 22.77 10.68 5.54
N GLY A 276 23.97 10.13 5.26
CA GLY A 276 24.76 9.33 6.19
C GLY A 276 24.36 7.85 6.28
N ARG A 277 23.44 7.38 5.43
CA ARG A 277 23.02 5.97 5.38
C ARG A 277 24.04 5.05 4.68
N ASP A 278 24.99 5.63 3.90
CA ASP A 278 26.10 4.90 3.29
C ASP A 278 26.87 4.03 4.30
N LYS A 279 27.15 4.58 5.48
CA LYS A 279 27.81 3.86 6.57
C LYS A 279 26.93 2.75 7.16
N LEU A 280 25.61 2.99 7.24
CA LEU A 280 24.65 1.99 7.66
C LEU A 280 24.61 0.83 6.67
N TYR A 281 24.59 1.13 5.37
CA TYR A 281 24.59 0.12 4.31
C TYR A 281 25.89 -0.68 4.31
N ALA A 282 27.04 -0.02 4.49
CA ALA A 282 28.32 -0.71 4.61
C ALA A 282 28.35 -1.68 5.81
N ALA A 283 27.78 -1.31 6.96
CA ALA A 283 27.68 -2.20 8.11
C ALA A 283 26.80 -3.44 7.84
N PHE A 284 25.79 -3.33 7.00
CA PHE A 284 24.94 -4.47 6.63
C PHE A 284 25.55 -5.36 5.55
N GLN A 285 26.58 -4.91 4.79
CA GLN A 285 27.28 -5.77 3.82
C GLN A 285 27.94 -6.98 4.48
N GLU A 286 28.37 -6.85 5.73
CA GLU A 286 28.97 -7.97 6.48
C GLU A 286 27.93 -8.93 7.02
N VAL A 287 26.64 -8.57 6.98
CA VAL A 287 25.53 -9.34 7.57
C VAL A 287 24.93 -10.33 6.57
N TYR A 288 24.99 -10.04 5.28
CA TYR A 288 24.38 -10.91 4.26
C TYR A 288 25.37 -11.23 3.12
N ASP A 289 25.14 -12.39 2.51
CA ASP A 289 25.84 -12.83 1.31
C ASP A 289 24.83 -13.00 0.16
N PHE A 290 25.17 -12.52 -1.03
CA PHE A 290 24.32 -12.71 -2.21
C PHE A 290 24.57 -14.11 -2.79
N SER A 291 23.93 -15.11 -2.20
CA SER A 291 24.10 -16.50 -2.54
C SER A 291 22.79 -17.28 -2.40
N PRO A 292 22.53 -18.27 -3.27
CA PRO A 292 21.42 -19.21 -3.09
C PRO A 292 21.45 -20.00 -1.77
N ALA A 293 22.60 -20.07 -1.11
CA ALA A 293 22.76 -20.68 0.20
C ALA A 293 22.35 -19.75 1.37
N PHE A 294 22.21 -18.45 1.12
CA PHE A 294 21.83 -17.49 2.14
C PHE A 294 20.36 -17.70 2.54
N ARG A 295 20.13 -18.12 3.77
CA ARG A 295 18.79 -18.49 4.28
C ARG A 295 18.00 -17.32 4.85
N GLY A 296 18.67 -16.23 5.28
CA GLY A 296 18.05 -15.09 5.98
C GLY A 296 17.91 -15.29 7.48
N TYR A 297 17.40 -14.25 8.16
CA TYR A 297 17.34 -14.20 9.63
C TYR A 297 15.91 -14.14 10.20
N GLY A 298 14.89 -14.00 9.36
CA GLY A 298 13.50 -13.81 9.76
C GLY A 298 13.12 -12.36 9.90
N ILE A 299 11.80 -12.10 9.79
CA ILE A 299 11.21 -10.74 9.82
C ILE A 299 11.46 -10.05 11.16
N GLY A 300 11.89 -8.78 11.08
CA GLY A 300 12.20 -7.94 12.24
C GLY A 300 13.67 -7.95 12.65
N TYR A 301 14.49 -8.79 12.01
CA TYR A 301 15.93 -8.87 12.28
C TYR A 301 16.64 -7.54 12.08
N VAL A 302 16.49 -6.92 10.91
CA VAL A 302 17.21 -5.67 10.58
C VAL A 302 16.89 -4.56 11.57
N THR A 303 15.62 -4.37 11.91
CA THR A 303 15.22 -3.34 12.88
C THR A 303 15.80 -3.63 14.26
N ARG A 304 15.80 -4.89 14.70
CA ARG A 304 16.35 -5.26 16.00
C ARG A 304 17.88 -5.17 16.03
N TYR A 305 18.54 -5.56 14.96
CA TYR A 305 20.00 -5.41 14.81
C TYR A 305 20.41 -3.94 14.97
N ILE A 306 19.74 -3.01 14.26
CA ILE A 306 20.00 -1.56 14.39
C ILE A 306 19.80 -1.11 15.86
N SER A 307 18.73 -1.55 16.53
CA SER A 307 18.44 -1.21 17.94
C SER A 307 19.56 -1.66 18.87
N ILE A 308 19.99 -2.93 18.75
CA ILE A 308 21.06 -3.51 19.60
C ILE A 308 22.39 -2.78 19.38
N MET A 309 22.76 -2.54 18.11
CA MET A 309 24.02 -1.86 17.78
C MET A 309 24.00 -0.41 18.22
N THR A 310 22.85 0.27 18.16
CA THR A 310 22.66 1.64 18.67
C THR A 310 22.77 1.67 20.20
N GLU A 311 22.14 0.75 20.90
CA GLU A 311 22.22 0.62 22.37
C GLU A 311 23.66 0.32 22.83
N ALA A 312 24.39 -0.48 22.08
CA ALA A 312 25.80 -0.81 22.35
C ALA A 312 26.78 0.27 21.94
N GLY A 313 26.37 1.29 21.21
CA GLY A 313 27.23 2.39 20.74
C GLY A 313 28.31 1.95 19.75
N VAL A 314 28.09 0.89 18.97
CA VAL A 314 29.10 0.30 18.09
C VAL A 314 29.17 1.02 16.75
N GLY A 315 30.39 1.46 16.37
CA GLY A 315 30.67 2.04 15.05
C GLY A 315 29.75 3.20 14.69
N VAL A 316 29.17 3.17 13.50
CA VAL A 316 28.25 4.20 13.00
C VAL A 316 26.98 4.33 13.84
N PHE A 317 26.54 3.28 14.49
CA PHE A 317 25.34 3.25 15.34
C PHE A 317 25.53 4.03 16.65
N GLY A 318 26.78 4.20 17.12
CA GLY A 318 27.10 5.04 18.30
C GLY A 318 27.08 6.54 18.01
N THR A 319 27.17 6.94 16.74
CA THR A 319 27.25 8.34 16.31
C THR A 319 25.96 8.84 15.65
N HIS A 320 25.11 7.94 15.16
CA HIS A 320 23.88 8.27 14.44
C HIS A 320 22.73 7.39 14.91
N SER A 321 21.56 8.01 15.11
CA SER A 321 20.34 7.28 15.41
C SER A 321 19.60 6.94 14.11
N PHE A 322 19.51 5.66 13.77
CA PHE A 322 18.78 5.19 12.60
C PHE A 322 17.43 4.59 13.01
N GLY A 323 16.35 5.09 12.45
CA GLY A 323 14.99 4.54 12.66
C GLY A 323 14.71 3.25 11.89
N GLY A 324 15.55 2.89 10.95
CA GLY A 324 15.48 1.70 10.09
C GLY A 324 16.48 1.78 8.96
N MET A 325 16.53 0.76 8.11
CA MET A 325 17.49 0.71 6.99
C MET A 325 17.14 1.68 5.85
N HIS A 326 15.87 2.10 5.75
CA HIS A 326 15.33 2.91 4.65
C HIS A 326 15.61 2.31 3.26
N ASN A 327 15.57 0.99 3.19
CA ASN A 327 15.68 0.20 1.99
C ASN A 327 15.03 -1.15 2.22
N ASP A 328 13.75 -1.24 1.90
CA ASP A 328 12.99 -2.46 2.15
C ASP A 328 13.39 -3.61 1.24
N ILE A 329 13.89 -3.35 0.03
CA ILE A 329 14.29 -4.42 -0.90
C ILE A 329 15.45 -5.22 -0.29
N VAL A 330 16.49 -4.53 0.19
CA VAL A 330 17.63 -5.17 0.86
C VAL A 330 17.23 -5.75 2.22
N THR A 331 16.38 -5.03 2.99
CA THR A 331 15.83 -5.54 4.25
C THR A 331 15.13 -6.87 4.05
N MET A 332 14.25 -6.97 3.05
CA MET A 332 13.52 -8.21 2.76
C MET A 332 14.44 -9.34 2.30
N TYR A 333 15.53 -9.03 1.58
CA TYR A 333 16.53 -10.03 1.24
C TYR A 333 17.24 -10.57 2.48
N ILE A 334 17.69 -9.69 3.38
CA ILE A 334 18.36 -10.08 4.63
C ILE A 334 17.44 -10.93 5.52
N GLU A 335 16.18 -10.54 5.62
CA GLU A 335 15.22 -11.17 6.50
C GLU A 335 14.66 -12.48 5.93
N LEU A 336 14.38 -12.55 4.63
CA LEU A 336 13.78 -13.74 4.00
C LEU A 336 14.80 -14.72 3.41
N GLY A 337 16.05 -14.27 3.20
CA GLY A 337 17.05 -15.04 2.48
C GLY A 337 16.77 -15.13 0.98
N PHE A 338 17.65 -15.79 0.23
CA PHE A 338 17.57 -15.86 -1.22
C PHE A 338 16.23 -16.40 -1.74
N TRP A 339 15.81 -17.56 -1.26
CA TRP A 339 14.60 -18.25 -1.76
C TRP A 339 13.31 -17.58 -1.28
N GLY A 340 13.27 -17.07 -0.05
CA GLY A 340 12.13 -16.34 0.47
C GLY A 340 11.95 -15.01 -0.27
N PHE A 341 13.05 -14.31 -0.54
CA PHE A 341 13.06 -13.10 -1.35
C PHE A 341 12.63 -13.37 -2.80
N ALA A 342 13.17 -14.45 -3.42
CA ALA A 342 12.77 -14.87 -4.76
C ALA A 342 11.27 -15.11 -4.87
N PHE A 343 10.69 -15.81 -3.90
CA PHE A 343 9.25 -16.02 -3.84
C PHE A 343 8.49 -14.70 -3.66
N TRP A 344 8.90 -13.84 -2.73
CA TRP A 344 8.25 -12.57 -2.45
C TRP A 344 8.23 -11.65 -3.69
N ILE A 345 9.36 -11.52 -4.39
CA ILE A 345 9.47 -10.74 -5.63
C ILE A 345 8.61 -11.35 -6.73
N TRP A 346 8.78 -12.64 -7.02
CA TRP A 346 7.99 -13.33 -8.05
C TRP A 346 6.49 -13.20 -7.80
N TYR A 347 6.07 -13.44 -6.56
CA TYR A 347 4.66 -13.37 -6.20
C TYR A 347 4.10 -11.96 -6.32
N SER A 348 4.87 -10.96 -5.89
CA SER A 348 4.46 -9.55 -5.95
C SER A 348 4.32 -9.05 -7.39
N TRP A 349 5.22 -9.43 -8.28
CA TRP A 349 5.26 -8.94 -9.65
C TRP A 349 4.48 -9.79 -10.65
N ASN A 350 4.33 -11.07 -10.40
CA ASN A 350 3.68 -12.00 -11.33
C ASN A 350 2.48 -12.70 -10.70
N GLY A 351 2.65 -13.42 -9.61
CA GLY A 351 1.64 -14.32 -9.07
C GLY A 351 0.29 -13.64 -8.87
N ARG A 352 0.25 -12.57 -8.07
CA ARG A 352 -0.99 -11.85 -7.75
C ARG A 352 -1.55 -11.02 -8.91
N ILE A 353 -0.68 -10.46 -9.78
CA ILE A 353 -1.13 -9.64 -10.91
C ILE A 353 -1.79 -10.51 -11.98
N VAL A 354 -1.15 -11.63 -12.33
CA VAL A 354 -1.71 -12.58 -13.30
C VAL A 354 -2.99 -13.24 -12.78
N TRP A 355 -3.02 -13.58 -11.48
CA TRP A 355 -4.25 -14.06 -10.85
C TRP A 355 -5.36 -13.02 -10.94
N CYS A 356 -5.07 -11.76 -10.60
CA CYS A 356 -6.02 -10.67 -10.66
C CYS A 356 -6.56 -10.44 -12.08
N GLN A 357 -5.69 -10.54 -13.09
CA GLN A 357 -6.08 -10.45 -14.50
C GLN A 357 -7.06 -11.56 -14.91
N LYS A 358 -6.82 -12.79 -14.46
CA LYS A 358 -7.67 -13.95 -14.79
C LYS A 358 -9.03 -13.89 -14.12
N GLU A 359 -9.07 -13.51 -12.85
CA GLU A 359 -10.30 -13.55 -12.03
C GLU A 359 -11.16 -12.28 -12.18
N PHE A 360 -10.52 -11.09 -12.30
CA PHE A 360 -11.19 -9.79 -12.20
C PHE A 360 -10.97 -8.88 -13.41
N GLY A 361 -10.19 -9.32 -14.39
CA GLY A 361 -9.99 -8.60 -15.63
C GLY A 361 -8.78 -7.66 -15.65
N MET A 362 -8.61 -7.03 -16.81
CA MET A 362 -7.41 -6.25 -17.14
C MET A 362 -7.31 -4.96 -16.32
N GLN A 363 -8.42 -4.28 -16.03
CA GLN A 363 -8.36 -2.97 -15.33
C GLN A 363 -7.86 -3.12 -13.90
N THR A 364 -8.39 -4.10 -13.16
CA THR A 364 -7.96 -4.40 -11.79
C THR A 364 -6.49 -4.88 -11.77
N ALA A 365 -6.07 -5.69 -12.75
CA ALA A 365 -4.69 -6.15 -12.86
C ALA A 365 -3.70 -5.00 -13.17
N LEU A 366 -4.07 -4.07 -14.06
CA LEU A 366 -3.26 -2.90 -14.35
C LEU A 366 -3.14 -1.97 -13.15
N LEU A 367 -4.24 -1.75 -12.40
CA LEU A 367 -4.18 -0.98 -11.16
C LEU A 367 -3.18 -1.62 -10.18
N LEU A 368 -3.29 -2.93 -9.94
CA LEU A 368 -2.37 -3.64 -9.05
C LEU A 368 -0.91 -3.58 -9.54
N LEU A 369 -0.68 -3.64 -10.87
CA LEU A 369 0.65 -3.46 -11.44
C LEU A 369 1.19 -2.05 -11.14
N TYR A 370 0.39 -1.00 -11.36
CA TYR A 370 0.81 0.39 -11.11
C TYR A 370 1.15 0.62 -9.64
N GLU A 371 0.31 0.12 -8.73
CA GLU A 371 0.56 0.17 -7.29
C GLU A 371 1.82 -0.60 -6.90
N THR A 372 2.04 -1.78 -7.51
CA THR A 372 3.24 -2.59 -7.26
C THR A 372 4.51 -1.84 -7.70
N ILE A 373 4.51 -1.23 -8.90
CA ILE A 373 5.66 -0.46 -9.38
C ILE A 373 5.93 0.73 -8.47
N TYR A 374 4.88 1.50 -8.13
CA TYR A 374 5.01 2.62 -7.21
C TYR A 374 5.56 2.18 -5.84
N GLY A 375 5.02 1.10 -5.29
CA GLY A 375 5.49 0.52 -4.02
C GLY A 375 6.98 0.13 -4.09
N PHE A 376 7.40 -0.60 -5.12
CA PHE A 376 8.80 -1.04 -5.25
C PHE A 376 9.78 0.12 -5.45
N ILE A 377 9.38 1.21 -6.11
CA ILE A 377 10.21 2.42 -6.19
C ILE A 377 10.37 3.04 -4.79
N THR A 378 9.30 3.08 -3.98
CA THR A 378 9.40 3.59 -2.62
C THR A 378 10.16 2.65 -1.68
N TYR A 379 10.07 1.32 -1.87
CA TYR A 379 10.84 0.31 -1.12
C TYR A 379 12.34 0.43 -1.31
N ALA A 380 12.78 0.91 -2.47
CA ALA A 380 14.21 1.08 -2.72
C ALA A 380 14.86 2.20 -1.88
N THR A 381 14.09 3.11 -1.30
CA THR A 381 14.61 4.31 -0.63
C THR A 381 13.96 4.63 0.72
N ASP A 382 12.94 3.87 1.13
CA ASP A 382 12.25 4.08 2.40
C ASP A 382 11.75 2.74 2.97
N ASN A 383 11.15 2.76 4.18
CA ASN A 383 10.63 1.58 4.89
C ASN A 383 9.12 1.38 4.63
N THR A 384 8.68 1.50 3.38
CA THR A 384 7.25 1.57 3.04
C THR A 384 6.55 0.21 2.95
N VAL A 385 7.29 -0.91 2.86
CA VAL A 385 6.70 -2.28 2.88
C VAL A 385 5.81 -2.48 4.10
N PHE A 386 6.23 -1.95 5.24
CA PHE A 386 5.54 -2.13 6.52
C PHE A 386 4.79 -0.88 7.02
N TYR A 387 4.64 0.16 6.21
CA TYR A 387 3.84 1.31 6.58
C TYR A 387 2.34 1.03 6.50
N CYS A 388 1.61 1.48 7.53
CA CYS A 388 0.19 1.15 7.71
C CYS A 388 -0.69 1.76 6.61
N TYR A 389 -0.54 3.05 6.33
CA TYR A 389 -1.49 3.79 5.48
C TYR A 389 -1.31 3.48 4.00
N ILE A 390 -0.06 3.39 3.53
CA ILE A 390 0.21 2.97 2.15
C ILE A 390 -0.33 1.55 1.91
N ASN A 391 -0.11 0.62 2.85
CA ASN A 391 -0.62 -0.75 2.72
C ASN A 391 -2.15 -0.81 2.80
N THR A 392 -2.76 0.03 3.65
CA THR A 392 -4.23 0.16 3.71
C THR A 392 -4.80 0.53 2.34
N VAL A 393 -4.24 1.54 1.67
CA VAL A 393 -4.72 1.98 0.35
C VAL A 393 -4.37 0.95 -0.72
N PHE A 394 -3.15 0.41 -0.71
CA PHE A 394 -2.68 -0.62 -1.62
C PHE A 394 -3.57 -1.90 -1.63
N MET A 395 -4.08 -2.30 -0.47
CA MET A 395 -4.98 -3.44 -0.37
C MET A 395 -6.41 -3.08 -0.76
N LEU A 396 -6.87 -1.88 -0.37
CA LEU A 396 -8.23 -1.42 -0.59
C LEU A 396 -8.60 -1.30 -2.07
N LEU A 397 -7.73 -0.64 -2.85
CA LEU A 397 -8.07 -0.21 -4.21
C LEU A 397 -8.36 -1.39 -5.15
N PRO A 398 -7.51 -2.44 -5.26
CA PRO A 398 -7.79 -3.55 -6.17
C PRO A 398 -8.99 -4.40 -5.70
N ILE A 399 -9.19 -4.58 -4.38
CA ILE A 399 -10.35 -5.32 -3.86
C ILE A 399 -11.65 -4.59 -4.21
N ALA A 400 -11.68 -3.28 -3.99
CA ALA A 400 -12.86 -2.47 -4.26
C ALA A 400 -13.16 -2.34 -5.77
N MET A 401 -12.11 -2.29 -6.61
CA MET A 401 -12.25 -2.31 -8.07
C MET A 401 -12.84 -3.62 -8.56
N ALA A 402 -12.33 -4.75 -8.10
CA ALA A 402 -12.82 -6.07 -8.47
C ALA A 402 -14.30 -6.26 -8.13
N ILE A 403 -14.72 -5.85 -6.94
CA ILE A 403 -16.14 -5.87 -6.55
C ILE A 403 -16.97 -4.95 -7.46
N GLY A 404 -16.46 -3.76 -7.77
CA GLY A 404 -17.17 -2.83 -8.67
C GLY A 404 -17.36 -3.39 -10.08
N GLU A 405 -16.37 -4.08 -10.64
CA GLU A 405 -16.46 -4.72 -11.95
C GLU A 405 -17.46 -5.89 -11.96
N GLN A 406 -17.48 -6.70 -10.90
CA GLN A 406 -18.45 -7.79 -10.76
C GLN A 406 -19.89 -7.26 -10.65
N GLU A 407 -20.13 -6.25 -9.82
CA GLU A 407 -21.45 -5.64 -9.65
C GLU A 407 -21.99 -5.05 -10.98
N GLN A 408 -21.12 -4.38 -11.75
CA GLN A 408 -21.48 -3.85 -13.08
C GLN A 408 -21.76 -4.95 -14.10
N GLY A 409 -20.98 -6.04 -14.09
CA GLY A 409 -21.21 -7.20 -14.95
C GLY A 409 -22.56 -7.89 -14.69
N GLU A 410 -22.94 -8.03 -13.43
CA GLU A 410 -24.24 -8.59 -13.06
C GLU A 410 -25.42 -7.69 -13.48
N GLU A 411 -25.26 -6.36 -13.39
CA GLU A 411 -26.30 -5.43 -13.83
C GLU A 411 -26.52 -5.48 -15.35
N LYS A 412 -25.44 -5.50 -16.13
CA LYS A 412 -25.54 -5.64 -17.62
C LYS A 412 -26.22 -6.93 -18.02
N GLY A 413 -25.83 -8.06 -17.46
CA GLY A 413 -26.46 -9.35 -17.74
C GLY A 413 -27.95 -9.41 -17.34
N LYS A 414 -28.38 -8.62 -16.36
CA LYS A 414 -29.81 -8.49 -16.00
C LYS A 414 -30.57 -7.63 -17.01
N HIS A 415 -29.97 -6.60 -17.59
CA HIS A 415 -30.59 -5.76 -18.61
C HIS A 415 -30.75 -6.52 -19.94
N GLU A 416 -29.74 -7.25 -20.36
CA GLU A 416 -29.79 -8.07 -21.58
C GLU A 416 -30.86 -9.17 -21.51
N ARG A 417 -31.08 -9.77 -20.33
CA ARG A 417 -32.15 -10.77 -20.12
C ARG A 417 -33.55 -10.17 -20.04
N LYS A 418 -33.68 -8.85 -19.90
CA LYS A 418 -34.96 -8.14 -19.80
C LYS A 418 -35.45 -7.54 -21.11
N GLU A 419 -34.61 -7.49 -22.16
CA GLU A 419 -35.10 -7.15 -23.51
C GLU A 419 -35.95 -8.34 -24.00
N PRO A 420 -37.29 -8.19 -24.12
CA PRO A 420 -38.16 -9.29 -24.46
C PRO A 420 -37.95 -9.63 -25.92
N GLU A 421 -38.14 -10.91 -26.27
CA GLU A 421 -38.21 -11.50 -27.62
C GLU A 421 -39.20 -10.77 -28.56
N THR A 422 -39.97 -9.81 -28.06
CA THR A 422 -40.91 -8.97 -28.82
C THR A 422 -40.32 -8.16 -29.97
N SER A 423 -38.97 -7.98 -30.01
CA SER A 423 -38.33 -7.32 -31.17
C SER A 423 -38.04 -8.26 -32.33
N LYS A 424 -37.97 -9.59 -32.08
CA LYS A 424 -37.75 -10.58 -33.16
C LYS A 424 -39.04 -10.90 -33.91
N GLU A 425 -40.20 -10.93 -33.25
CA GLU A 425 -41.49 -11.21 -33.92
C GLU A 425 -41.95 -10.08 -34.85
N ARG A 426 -41.59 -8.82 -34.59
CA ARG A 426 -41.94 -7.68 -35.47
C ARG A 426 -41.14 -7.64 -36.81
N ARG A 427 -40.02 -8.34 -36.93
CA ARG A 427 -39.26 -8.40 -38.17
C ARG A 427 -39.67 -9.53 -39.11
N VAL A 428 -40.42 -10.52 -38.64
CA VAL A 428 -40.89 -11.65 -39.47
C VAL A 428 -42.26 -11.35 -40.12
N VAL A 429 -42.97 -10.35 -39.66
CA VAL A 429 -44.30 -9.96 -40.20
C VAL A 429 -44.18 -8.86 -41.27
N ALA A 430 -42.98 -8.35 -41.54
CA ALA A 430 -42.75 -7.27 -42.51
C ALA A 430 -41.86 -7.69 -43.71
N SER A 431 -41.76 -9.00 -43.98
CA SER A 431 -41.08 -9.52 -45.18
C SER A 431 -42.04 -10.25 -46.09
#